data_dd2b4116e025381e0be3d9f80be1f4f7
#
_entry.id   dd2b4116e025381e0be3d9f80be1f4f7
#
_cell.length_a   1.000
_cell.length_b   1.000
_cell.length_c   1.000
_cell.angle_alpha   90.00
_cell.angle_beta   90.00
_cell.angle_gamma   90.00
#
_symmetry.space_group_name_H-M   'P 1'
#
loop_
_entity.id
_entity.type
_entity.pdbx_description
1 polymer ?
#
loop_
_entity_poly.entity_id
_entity_poly.type
_entity_poly.pdbx_seq_one_letter_code
_entity_poly.pdbx_strand_id
1 'polypeptide(L)' 'MRQKVTVVGAGLTGRTIAQEIARRDYANVALVDIVENLPQGIALDQNEAASVLGYEPTIVGSNSYDETAGSDVVVVTAG' A
#
# COMPACT_ATOMS: atom_id res chain seq x y z
N MET A 1 -3.44 -16.41 -8.59
CA MET A 1 -3.34 -14.92 -8.70
C MET A 1 -3.49 -14.31 -7.33
N ARG A 2 -2.62 -13.39 -6.97
CA ARG A 2 -2.72 -12.71 -5.67
C ARG A 2 -3.89 -11.75 -5.66
N GLN A 3 -4.54 -11.64 -4.53
CA GLN A 3 -5.54 -10.60 -4.31
C GLN A 3 -4.86 -9.22 -4.25
N LYS A 4 -5.63 -8.19 -4.51
CA LYS A 4 -5.16 -6.82 -4.46
C LYS A 4 -6.04 -6.01 -3.52
N VAL A 5 -5.41 -5.30 -2.60
CA VAL A 5 -6.08 -4.41 -1.67
C VAL A 5 -5.61 -2.99 -1.93
N THR A 6 -6.55 -2.09 -2.11
CA THR A 6 -6.26 -0.67 -2.20
C THR A 6 -6.52 -0.02 -0.84
N VAL A 7 -5.55 0.75 -0.36
CA VAL A 7 -5.69 1.57 0.84
C VAL A 7 -5.68 3.04 0.42
N VAL A 8 -6.78 3.73 0.65
CA VAL A 8 -6.92 5.15 0.36
C VAL A 8 -6.67 5.95 1.63
N GLY A 9 -5.68 6.80 1.59
CA GLY A 9 -5.21 7.56 2.73
C GLY A 9 -3.90 6.99 3.27
N ALA A 10 -2.82 7.75 3.09
CA ALA A 10 -1.47 7.32 3.49
C ALA A 10 -1.02 7.95 4.81
N GLY A 11 -1.96 8.37 5.64
CA GLY A 11 -1.69 8.79 7.00
C GLY A 11 -1.27 7.61 7.87
N LEU A 12 -1.14 7.84 9.17
CA LEU A 12 -0.62 6.81 10.07
C LEU A 12 -1.43 5.50 10.02
N THR A 13 -2.75 5.60 10.04
CA THR A 13 -3.62 4.42 10.01
C THR A 13 -3.49 3.68 8.67
N GLY A 14 -3.56 4.41 7.56
CA GLY A 14 -3.51 3.80 6.23
C GLY A 14 -2.18 3.11 5.97
N ARG A 15 -1.06 3.76 6.31
CA ARG A 15 0.26 3.15 6.12
C ARG A 15 0.46 1.92 7.00
N THR A 16 -0.12 1.92 8.21
CA THR A 16 -0.04 0.77 9.10
C THR A 16 -0.82 -0.41 8.53
N ILE A 17 -2.01 -0.16 8.00
CA ILE A 17 -2.81 -1.21 7.36
C ILE A 17 -2.06 -1.78 6.15
N ALA A 18 -1.50 -0.91 5.31
CA ALA A 18 -0.75 -1.35 4.13
C ALA A 18 0.45 -2.21 4.54
N GLN A 19 1.18 -1.80 5.54
CA GLN A 19 2.34 -2.52 6.04
C GLN A 19 1.95 -3.90 6.57
N GLU A 20 0.88 -3.99 7.36
CA GLU A 20 0.44 -5.26 7.92
C GLU A 20 -0.01 -6.24 6.84
N ILE A 21 -0.74 -5.76 5.84
CA ILE A 21 -1.17 -6.61 4.73
C ILE A 21 0.04 -7.13 3.95
N ALA A 22 0.98 -6.26 3.64
CA ALA A 22 2.17 -6.63 2.88
C ALA A 22 3.09 -7.55 3.69
N ARG A 23 3.29 -7.24 4.97
CA ARG A 23 4.16 -8.02 5.86
C ARG A 23 3.66 -9.44 6.03
N ARG A 24 2.35 -9.62 6.10
CA ARG A 24 1.73 -10.94 6.25
C ARG A 24 1.55 -11.65 4.91
N ASP A 25 1.93 -10.98 3.83
CA ASP A 25 1.85 -11.54 2.47
C ASP A 25 0.44 -11.95 2.06
N TYR A 26 -0.56 -11.22 2.54
CA TYR A 26 -1.95 -11.52 2.22
C TYR A 26 -2.33 -11.12 0.80
N ALA A 27 -1.78 -10.00 0.33
CA ALA A 27 -2.20 -9.43 -0.94
C ALA A 27 -1.18 -8.39 -1.43
N ASN A 28 -1.29 -8.03 -2.69
CA ASN A 28 -0.63 -6.83 -3.22
C ASN A 28 -1.37 -5.60 -2.73
N VAL A 29 -0.67 -4.52 -2.46
CA VAL A 29 -1.26 -3.31 -1.90
C VAL A 29 -1.01 -2.12 -2.83
N ALA A 30 -2.08 -1.39 -3.15
CA ALA A 30 -1.99 -0.07 -3.76
C ALA A 30 -2.29 0.96 -2.66
N LEU A 31 -1.35 1.84 -2.37
CA LEU A 31 -1.48 2.89 -1.37
C LEU A 31 -1.68 4.22 -2.09
N VAL A 32 -2.81 4.87 -1.88
CA VAL A 32 -3.21 6.07 -2.61
C VAL A 32 -3.41 7.23 -1.65
N ASP A 33 -2.88 8.40 -1.98
CA ASP A 33 -3.13 9.64 -1.24
C ASP A 33 -2.97 10.83 -2.19
N ILE A 34 -3.71 11.90 -1.93
CA ILE A 34 -3.63 13.12 -2.71
C ILE A 34 -2.37 13.94 -2.40
N VAL A 35 -1.72 13.68 -1.27
CA VAL A 35 -0.48 14.38 -0.91
C VAL A 35 0.64 13.87 -1.82
N GLU A 36 1.20 14.78 -2.62
CA GLU A 36 2.21 14.44 -3.62
C GLU A 36 3.41 13.75 -2.98
N ASN A 37 3.84 12.64 -3.59
CA ASN A 37 4.97 11.83 -3.18
C ASN A 37 4.85 11.13 -1.83
N LEU A 38 3.79 11.35 -1.08
CA LEU A 38 3.63 10.70 0.23
C LEU A 38 3.46 9.18 0.10
N PRO A 39 2.48 8.67 -0.68
CA PRO A 39 2.32 7.22 -0.77
C PRO A 39 3.51 6.55 -1.44
N GLN A 40 4.16 7.20 -2.38
CA GLN A 40 5.34 6.67 -3.06
C GLN A 40 6.51 6.49 -2.07
N GLY A 41 6.74 7.49 -1.23
CA GLY A 41 7.81 7.44 -0.22
C GLY A 41 7.57 6.35 0.80
N ILE A 42 6.32 6.21 1.26
CA ILE A 42 5.95 5.17 2.21
C ILE A 42 6.11 3.79 1.58
N ALA A 43 5.67 3.62 0.33
CA ALA A 43 5.81 2.35 -0.37
C ALA A 43 7.29 1.97 -0.52
N LEU A 44 8.14 2.94 -0.86
CA LEU A 44 9.57 2.69 -0.97
C LEU A 44 10.16 2.22 0.36
N ASP A 45 9.86 2.92 1.45
CA ASP A 45 10.38 2.56 2.77
C ASP A 45 9.91 1.17 3.19
N GLN A 46 8.65 0.85 3.00
CA GLN A 46 8.09 -0.43 3.40
C GLN A 46 8.61 -1.58 2.53
N ASN A 47 8.80 -1.34 1.24
CA ASN A 47 9.39 -2.34 0.35
C ASN A 47 10.85 -2.61 0.69
N GLU A 48 11.60 -1.58 1.08
CA GLU A 48 12.99 -1.77 1.53
C GLU A 48 13.04 -2.58 2.82
N ALA A 49 12.15 -2.29 3.77
CA ALA A 49 12.04 -3.07 5.00
C ALA A 49 11.67 -4.53 4.71
N ALA A 50 10.80 -4.76 3.74
CA ALA A 50 10.42 -6.11 3.32
C ALA A 50 11.63 -6.90 2.85
N SER A 51 12.49 -6.27 2.04
CA SER A 51 13.71 -6.92 1.55
C SER A 51 14.61 -7.36 2.70
N VAL A 52 14.77 -6.52 3.71
CA VAL A 52 15.58 -6.84 4.90
C VAL A 52 14.95 -7.96 5.73
N LEU A 53 13.64 -7.95 5.87
CA LEU A 53 12.92 -8.92 6.68
C LEU A 53 12.62 -10.24 5.94
N GLY A 54 12.91 -10.30 4.66
CA GLY A 54 12.82 -11.55 3.88
C GLY A 54 11.46 -11.86 3.27
N TYR A 55 10.56 -10.89 3.17
CA TYR A 55 9.31 -11.08 2.42
C TYR A 55 9.29 -10.23 1.15
N GLU A 56 8.44 -10.59 0.21
CA GLU A 56 8.40 -9.89 -1.07
C GLU A 56 7.70 -8.53 -0.95
N PRO A 57 8.33 -7.44 -1.44
CA PRO A 57 7.68 -6.14 -1.45
C PRO A 57 6.56 -6.09 -2.48
N THR A 58 5.39 -5.67 -2.05
CA THR A 58 4.20 -5.67 -2.90
C THR A 58 3.36 -4.40 -2.77
N ILE A 59 3.97 -3.30 -2.30
CA ILE A 59 3.27 -2.04 -2.12
C ILE A 59 3.62 -1.10 -3.27
N VAL A 60 2.58 -0.57 -3.93
CA VAL A 60 2.71 0.47 -4.95
C VAL A 60 2.04 1.73 -4.42
N GLY A 61 2.77 2.84 -4.38
CA GLY A 61 2.25 4.12 -3.96
C GLY A 61 1.83 4.97 -5.16
N SER A 62 0.70 5.67 -5.06
CA SER A 62 0.19 6.49 -6.15
C SER A 62 -0.58 7.71 -5.63
N ASN A 63 -0.57 8.78 -6.41
CA ASN A 63 -1.40 9.95 -6.19
C ASN A 63 -2.68 9.92 -7.04
N SER A 64 -2.92 8.85 -7.77
CA SER A 64 -4.11 8.70 -8.59
C SER A 64 -4.79 7.36 -8.33
N TYR A 65 -6.04 7.26 -8.74
CA TYR A 65 -6.79 6.02 -8.60
C TYR A 65 -6.54 5.01 -9.72
N ASP A 66 -5.65 5.31 -10.65
CA ASP A 66 -5.32 4.38 -11.75
C ASP A 66 -4.81 3.04 -11.21
N GLU A 67 -4.03 3.09 -10.14
CA GLU A 67 -3.45 1.89 -9.53
C GLU A 67 -4.48 1.05 -8.78
N THR A 68 -5.69 1.55 -8.60
CA THR A 68 -6.74 0.82 -7.88
C THR A 68 -7.49 -0.18 -8.76
N ALA A 69 -7.27 -0.12 -10.07
CA ALA A 69 -7.98 -0.99 -11.00
C ALA A 69 -7.77 -2.46 -10.64
N GLY A 70 -8.82 -3.23 -10.62
CA GLY A 70 -8.76 -4.65 -10.31
C GLY A 70 -8.62 -4.98 -8.83
N SER A 71 -8.82 -4.01 -7.93
CA SER A 71 -8.76 -4.28 -6.49
C SER A 71 -9.92 -5.16 -6.05
N ASP A 72 -9.60 -6.14 -5.23
CA ASP A 72 -10.61 -7.00 -4.60
C ASP A 72 -11.25 -6.33 -3.39
N VAL A 73 -10.48 -5.52 -2.66
CA VAL A 73 -10.95 -4.80 -1.47
C VAL A 73 -10.37 -3.39 -1.51
N VAL A 74 -11.17 -2.42 -1.11
CA VAL A 74 -10.72 -1.02 -0.95
C VAL A 74 -10.99 -0.60 0.49
N VAL A 75 -9.93 -0.15 1.16
CA VAL A 75 -10.00 0.37 2.54
C VAL A 75 -9.81 1.88 2.47
N VAL A 76 -10.75 2.62 3.01
CA VAL A 76 -10.69 4.09 3.02
C VAL A 76 -10.41 4.57 4.44
N THR A 77 -9.29 5.26 4.60
CA THR A 77 -8.89 5.79 5.91
C THR A 77 -8.82 7.32 5.87
N ALA A 78 -9.57 7.92 4.97
CA ALA A 78 -9.54 9.37 4.77
C ALA A 78 -10.04 10.11 6.01
N GLY A 79 -9.29 11.10 6.41
CA GLY A 79 -9.65 11.91 7.57
C GLY A 79 -8.48 12.67 8.08
#